data_a962b2bd5ebb9f1ce68efb130baa4440
#
_entry.id   a962b2bd5ebb9f1ce68efb130baa4440
#
_cell.length_a   1.000
_cell.length_b   1.000
_cell.length_c   1.000
_cell.angle_alpha   90.00
_cell.angle_beta   90.00
_cell.angle_gamma   90.00
#
_symmetry.space_group_name_H-M   'P 1'
#
loop_
_entity.id
_entity.type
_entity.pdbx_description
1 polymer ?
#
loop_
_entity_poly.entity_id
_entity_poly.type
_entity_poly.pdbx_seq_one_letter_code
_entity_poly.pdbx_strand_id
1 'polypeptide(L)'
;QFLQIRDSGTKQMPIVIGSYGCGEDPLIKTDGQGIWYQDYGKELDSPTHVYHGYVSSAVLLFDAEYIIIQDIEITNSADKVIGENYSQADKMERTGVAVVAKEKGLRCGITLRNLKIHDVHGNVYDKHMNNGGIYMTALQPAEEAMTGVARFSDILVEGCYVYRVSRWGIAVGYSYAHEKFAGAELDKKRFLKYGHENIVIRDNYVKMAGGDGITVMYALRPFVEHNMTDSVACEINDRIYCNPGNRGGKVAAAIWPWKCKDALFRYNEVADTRLNQDGMAYDADSGDGTVYEYNYSRQNEGGCVMFCMQEAIHNTFRNNVSYDDLGGIISPSENPDALLTDNIFYVRKGVPFVRKNMDGGNFTEENNQIIQL
;
A
#
# COMPACT_ATOMS: atom_id res chain seq x y z
N GLN A 1 2.68 -22.04 -13.73
CA GLN A 1 2.87 -21.15 -14.91
C GLN A 1 2.88 -19.69 -14.42
N PHE A 2 3.52 -18.80 -15.17
CA PHE A 2 3.52 -17.37 -14.93
C PHE A 2 3.18 -16.61 -16.23
N LEU A 3 2.69 -15.37 -16.08
CA LEU A 3 2.33 -14.50 -17.19
C LEU A 3 3.23 -13.25 -17.18
N GLN A 4 3.96 -13.02 -18.27
CA GLN A 4 4.75 -11.80 -18.45
C GLN A 4 4.30 -11.07 -19.70
N ILE A 5 3.95 -9.78 -19.55
CA ILE A 5 3.44 -8.92 -20.60
C ILE A 5 4.37 -7.72 -20.75
N ARG A 6 4.89 -7.51 -21.97
CA ARG A 6 5.74 -6.38 -22.35
C ARG A 6 5.15 -5.60 -23.53
N ASP A 7 4.09 -6.13 -24.11
CA ASP A 7 3.32 -5.48 -25.18
C ASP A 7 2.26 -4.57 -24.58
N SER A 8 1.77 -3.65 -25.40
CA SER A 8 0.79 -2.66 -25.00
C SER A 8 -0.41 -2.67 -25.95
N GLY A 9 -1.60 -2.45 -25.38
CA GLY A 9 -2.77 -2.06 -26.14
C GLY A 9 -2.76 -0.58 -26.48
N THR A 10 -3.92 -0.06 -26.81
CA THR A 10 -4.18 1.38 -26.95
C THR A 10 -5.41 1.77 -26.12
N LYS A 11 -5.60 3.04 -25.87
CA LYS A 11 -6.77 3.51 -25.14
C LYS A 11 -8.11 3.03 -25.74
N GLN A 12 -8.18 2.93 -27.06
CA GLN A 12 -9.36 2.48 -27.81
C GLN A 12 -9.44 0.95 -27.94
N MET A 13 -8.32 0.26 -27.86
CA MET A 13 -8.20 -1.19 -27.98
C MET A 13 -7.21 -1.72 -26.92
N PRO A 14 -7.61 -1.78 -25.66
CA PRO A 14 -6.77 -2.37 -24.62
C PRO A 14 -6.62 -3.87 -24.86
N ILE A 15 -5.50 -4.42 -24.40
CA ILE A 15 -5.33 -5.87 -24.30
C ILE A 15 -6.07 -6.34 -23.06
N VAL A 16 -7.02 -7.25 -23.24
CA VAL A 16 -7.80 -7.83 -22.14
C VAL A 16 -7.40 -9.28 -21.93
N ILE A 17 -7.04 -9.60 -20.70
CA ILE A 17 -6.70 -10.96 -20.26
C ILE A 17 -7.63 -11.31 -19.11
N GLY A 18 -8.41 -12.36 -19.26
CA GLY A 18 -9.41 -12.74 -18.27
C GLY A 18 -10.00 -14.11 -18.53
N SER A 19 -10.97 -14.50 -17.72
CA SER A 19 -11.72 -15.72 -17.91
C SER A 19 -12.60 -15.66 -19.15
N TYR A 20 -12.84 -16.81 -19.74
CA TYR A 20 -13.75 -16.97 -20.89
C TYR A 20 -14.67 -18.18 -20.67
N GLY A 21 -15.95 -18.00 -20.92
CA GLY A 21 -16.95 -19.06 -20.79
C GLY A 21 -17.57 -19.11 -19.38
N CYS A 22 -18.12 -20.29 -19.02
CA CYS A 22 -18.74 -20.55 -17.73
C CYS A 22 -17.91 -21.61 -16.99
N GLY A 23 -17.59 -21.40 -15.72
CA GLY A 23 -16.82 -22.33 -14.90
C GLY A 23 -16.13 -21.64 -13.75
N GLU A 24 -15.17 -22.31 -13.16
CA GLU A 24 -14.28 -21.72 -12.16
C GLU A 24 -13.29 -20.73 -12.84
N ASP A 25 -12.86 -19.73 -12.08
CA ASP A 25 -11.86 -18.78 -12.55
C ASP A 25 -10.54 -19.48 -12.91
N PRO A 26 -9.90 -19.09 -14.02
CA PRO A 26 -8.62 -19.66 -14.39
C PRO A 26 -7.55 -19.32 -13.36
N LEU A 27 -6.78 -20.33 -12.93
CA LEU A 27 -5.74 -20.20 -11.92
C LEU A 27 -4.34 -20.02 -12.55
N ILE A 28 -3.67 -18.92 -12.21
CA ILE A 28 -2.23 -18.76 -12.43
C ILE A 28 -1.49 -19.14 -11.14
N LYS A 29 -0.86 -20.30 -11.15
CA LYS A 29 -0.07 -20.83 -10.03
C LYS A 29 1.41 -20.83 -10.41
N THR A 30 2.26 -20.15 -9.63
CA THR A 30 3.65 -19.86 -10.02
C THR A 30 4.69 -20.52 -9.14
N ASP A 31 4.46 -20.64 -7.83
CA ASP A 31 5.35 -21.32 -6.86
C ASP A 31 6.83 -20.89 -6.99
N GLY A 32 7.08 -19.57 -6.99
CA GLY A 32 8.43 -19.00 -7.05
C GLY A 32 9.06 -18.88 -8.43
N GLN A 33 8.35 -19.23 -9.49
CA GLN A 33 8.79 -19.00 -10.87
C GLN A 33 8.48 -17.56 -11.35
N GLY A 34 8.69 -17.25 -12.63
CA GLY A 34 8.43 -15.91 -13.17
C GLY A 34 9.42 -14.88 -12.63
N ILE A 35 10.70 -15.25 -12.59
CA ILE A 35 11.77 -14.46 -11.95
C ILE A 35 12.18 -13.31 -12.86
N TRP A 36 12.33 -12.14 -12.26
CA TRP A 36 12.88 -10.94 -12.89
C TRP A 36 13.75 -10.18 -11.89
N TYR A 37 14.57 -9.24 -12.35
CA TYR A 37 15.46 -8.46 -11.50
C TYR A 37 14.90 -7.06 -11.30
N GLN A 38 14.60 -6.70 -10.05
CA GLN A 38 14.21 -5.36 -9.63
C GLN A 38 15.46 -4.58 -9.23
N ASP A 39 15.56 -3.32 -9.67
CA ASP A 39 16.63 -2.43 -9.28
C ASP A 39 16.18 -0.96 -9.37
N TYR A 40 16.18 -0.27 -8.25
CA TYR A 40 15.89 1.16 -8.20
C TYR A 40 17.08 2.04 -8.63
N GLY A 41 18.24 1.44 -8.87
CA GLY A 41 19.47 2.15 -9.25
C GLY A 41 20.25 2.74 -8.06
N LYS A 42 19.58 2.98 -6.94
CA LYS A 42 20.18 3.51 -5.70
C LYS A 42 19.28 3.22 -4.49
N GLU A 43 19.84 3.38 -3.30
CA GLU A 43 19.04 3.38 -2.06
C GLU A 43 17.95 4.45 -2.10
N LEU A 44 16.80 4.16 -1.48
CA LEU A 44 15.66 5.06 -1.45
C LEU A 44 15.65 5.93 -0.20
N ASP A 45 15.31 5.37 0.96
CA ASP A 45 15.11 6.12 2.20
C ASP A 45 15.92 5.57 3.38
N SER A 46 16.40 4.34 3.30
CA SER A 46 17.15 3.73 4.39
C SER A 46 18.18 2.72 3.88
N PRO A 47 19.43 2.80 4.37
CA PRO A 47 20.48 1.85 4.01
C PRO A 47 20.21 0.43 4.53
N THR A 48 19.21 0.25 5.37
CA THR A 48 18.81 -1.07 5.87
C THR A 48 17.80 -1.78 4.97
N HIS A 49 17.24 -1.09 3.96
CA HIS A 49 16.29 -1.65 3.04
C HIS A 49 16.95 -2.17 1.77
N VAL A 50 16.51 -3.34 1.33
CA VAL A 50 16.94 -3.91 0.05
C VAL A 50 16.33 -3.09 -1.09
N TYR A 51 17.14 -2.64 -2.03
CA TYR A 51 16.71 -1.82 -3.17
C TYR A 51 16.93 -2.49 -4.52
N HIS A 52 17.53 -3.67 -4.56
CA HIS A 52 17.67 -4.49 -5.76
C HIS A 52 17.70 -5.97 -5.41
N GLY A 53 17.24 -6.80 -6.31
CA GLY A 53 17.23 -8.25 -6.12
C GLY A 53 16.29 -8.97 -7.09
N TYR A 54 16.28 -10.28 -6.98
CA TYR A 54 15.38 -11.12 -7.78
C TYR A 54 14.00 -11.22 -7.14
N VAL A 55 12.97 -11.05 -7.97
CA VAL A 55 11.56 -11.16 -7.60
C VAL A 55 10.89 -12.22 -8.46
N SER A 56 10.05 -13.04 -7.85
CA SER A 56 9.12 -13.92 -8.55
C SER A 56 7.76 -13.23 -8.65
N SER A 57 7.18 -13.15 -9.84
CA SER A 57 5.83 -12.62 -10.02
C SER A 57 4.97 -13.59 -10.84
N ALA A 58 3.76 -13.88 -10.32
CA ALA A 58 2.82 -14.73 -11.05
C ALA A 58 2.31 -14.03 -12.31
N VAL A 59 2.02 -12.72 -12.19
CA VAL A 59 1.73 -11.84 -13.32
C VAL A 59 2.71 -10.66 -13.26
N LEU A 60 3.40 -10.38 -14.36
CA LEU A 60 4.30 -9.25 -14.53
C LEU A 60 3.89 -8.40 -15.74
N LEU A 61 3.50 -7.17 -15.50
CA LEU A 61 3.35 -6.13 -16.52
C LEU A 61 4.60 -5.24 -16.49
N PHE A 62 5.45 -5.33 -17.50
CA PHE A 62 6.72 -4.59 -17.56
C PHE A 62 6.72 -3.61 -18.72
N ASP A 63 6.71 -2.32 -18.42
CA ASP A 63 6.59 -1.24 -19.40
C ASP A 63 5.38 -1.35 -20.35
N ALA A 64 4.31 -2.01 -19.88
CA ALA A 64 3.08 -2.22 -20.63
C ALA A 64 2.07 -1.09 -20.37
N GLU A 65 1.19 -0.84 -21.33
CA GLU A 65 0.11 0.15 -21.26
C GLU A 65 -1.20 -0.40 -21.80
N TYR A 66 -2.31 0.13 -21.32
CA TYR A 66 -3.66 -0.22 -21.76
C TYR A 66 -3.88 -1.74 -21.69
N ILE A 67 -3.63 -2.26 -20.49
CA ILE A 67 -3.82 -3.68 -20.15
C ILE A 67 -4.94 -3.80 -19.12
N ILE A 68 -5.84 -4.74 -19.33
CA ILE A 68 -6.87 -5.13 -18.39
C ILE A 68 -6.63 -6.58 -18.01
N ILE A 69 -6.39 -6.85 -16.71
CA ILE A 69 -6.33 -8.20 -16.14
C ILE A 69 -7.56 -8.37 -15.27
N GLN A 70 -8.39 -9.35 -15.55
CA GLN A 70 -9.65 -9.53 -14.82
C GLN A 70 -10.08 -10.98 -14.67
N ASP A 71 -10.89 -11.24 -13.62
CA ASP A 71 -11.59 -12.51 -13.41
C ASP A 71 -10.63 -13.72 -13.41
N ILE A 72 -9.51 -13.60 -12.68
CA ILE A 72 -8.44 -14.63 -12.62
C ILE A 72 -8.07 -14.86 -11.15
N GLU A 73 -7.85 -16.13 -10.81
CA GLU A 73 -7.25 -16.55 -9.53
C GLU A 73 -5.72 -16.62 -9.67
N ILE A 74 -4.98 -16.12 -8.67
CA ILE A 74 -3.52 -15.97 -8.75
C ILE A 74 -2.90 -16.42 -7.43
N THR A 75 -1.90 -17.30 -7.49
CA THR A 75 -1.09 -17.72 -6.36
C THR A 75 0.40 -17.71 -6.69
N ASN A 76 1.23 -17.43 -5.67
CA ASN A 76 2.68 -17.52 -5.77
C ASN A 76 3.22 -18.04 -4.44
N SER A 77 2.96 -19.30 -4.17
CA SER A 77 3.19 -19.92 -2.87
C SER A 77 4.63 -20.39 -2.67
N ALA A 78 4.98 -20.64 -1.43
CA ALA A 78 6.17 -21.34 -1.00
C ALA A 78 5.78 -22.34 0.11
N ASP A 79 6.63 -23.30 0.36
CA ASP A 79 6.49 -24.24 1.47
C ASP A 79 6.80 -23.51 2.81
N LYS A 80 5.89 -22.64 3.23
CA LYS A 80 5.96 -21.99 4.53
C LYS A 80 4.56 -21.85 5.13
N VAL A 81 4.51 -21.85 6.45
CA VAL A 81 3.30 -21.53 7.20
C VAL A 81 3.32 -20.07 7.60
N ILE A 82 2.28 -19.33 7.26
CA ILE A 82 2.11 -17.94 7.70
C ILE A 82 2.12 -17.90 9.23
N GLY A 83 2.89 -16.97 9.80
CA GLY A 83 3.06 -16.82 11.24
C GLY A 83 4.21 -17.62 11.85
N GLU A 84 4.95 -18.39 11.05
CA GLU A 84 6.19 -19.02 11.50
C GLU A 84 7.38 -18.03 11.49
N ASN A 85 8.45 -18.41 12.19
CA ASN A 85 9.64 -17.60 12.29
C ASN A 85 10.32 -17.41 10.93
N TYR A 86 10.22 -16.21 10.40
CA TYR A 86 10.78 -15.82 9.09
C TYR A 86 12.29 -15.92 9.01
N SER A 87 13.03 -15.96 10.12
CA SER A 87 14.49 -16.08 10.10
C SER A 87 14.99 -17.33 9.38
N GLN A 88 14.13 -18.34 9.28
CA GLN A 88 14.42 -19.62 8.64
C GLN A 88 13.68 -19.82 7.31
N ALA A 89 12.79 -18.89 6.92
CA ALA A 89 12.05 -19.00 5.68
C ALA A 89 12.92 -18.71 4.46
N ASP A 90 12.48 -19.22 3.32
CA ASP A 90 12.94 -18.76 2.02
C ASP A 90 12.64 -17.25 1.89
N LYS A 91 13.68 -16.45 1.68
CA LYS A 91 13.61 -14.99 1.59
C LYS A 91 13.38 -14.48 0.17
N MET A 92 12.92 -15.30 -0.74
CA MET A 92 12.57 -14.84 -2.08
C MET A 92 11.42 -13.85 -2.05
N GLU A 93 11.57 -12.73 -2.74
CA GLU A 93 10.49 -11.79 -2.99
C GLU A 93 9.46 -12.41 -3.92
N ARG A 94 8.18 -12.38 -3.54
CA ARG A 94 7.08 -12.94 -4.35
C ARG A 94 5.92 -11.97 -4.44
N THR A 95 5.41 -11.81 -5.67
CA THR A 95 4.23 -10.98 -5.94
C THR A 95 3.17 -11.80 -6.66
N GLY A 96 1.91 -11.55 -6.38
CA GLY A 96 0.80 -12.00 -7.22
C GLY A 96 0.83 -11.25 -8.56
N VAL A 97 0.64 -9.94 -8.53
CA VAL A 97 0.71 -9.07 -9.71
C VAL A 97 1.75 -7.97 -9.48
N ALA A 98 2.77 -7.91 -10.32
CA ALA A 98 3.75 -6.83 -10.38
C ALA A 98 3.49 -5.96 -11.61
N VAL A 99 3.44 -4.63 -11.41
CA VAL A 99 3.36 -3.64 -12.50
C VAL A 99 4.59 -2.75 -12.43
N VAL A 100 5.38 -2.73 -13.49
CA VAL A 100 6.68 -2.06 -13.52
C VAL A 100 6.72 -1.03 -14.64
N ALA A 101 7.06 0.20 -14.29
CA ALA A 101 7.48 1.25 -15.23
C ALA A 101 9.00 1.43 -15.13
N LYS A 102 9.73 1.36 -16.24
CA LYS A 102 11.18 1.52 -16.25
C LYS A 102 11.70 2.26 -17.49
N GLU A 103 11.70 1.61 -18.65
CA GLU A 103 12.44 2.07 -19.83
C GLU A 103 11.60 2.87 -20.85
N LYS A 104 10.31 3.07 -20.56
CA LYS A 104 9.39 3.73 -21.51
C LYS A 104 8.67 4.96 -20.93
N GLY A 105 9.17 5.52 -19.82
CA GLY A 105 8.60 6.72 -19.18
C GLY A 105 7.21 6.50 -18.58
N LEU A 106 6.27 7.39 -18.84
CA LEU A 106 4.90 7.28 -18.34
C LEU A 106 4.18 6.05 -18.89
N ARG A 107 3.62 5.21 -18.00
CA ARG A 107 2.77 4.06 -18.34
C ARG A 107 1.33 4.33 -17.95
N CYS A 108 0.40 4.12 -18.89
CA CYS A 108 -1.01 4.50 -18.73
C CYS A 108 -1.97 3.33 -18.87
N GLY A 109 -3.15 3.45 -18.25
CA GLY A 109 -4.31 2.63 -18.58
C GLY A 109 -4.20 1.18 -18.11
N ILE A 110 -3.68 0.93 -16.90
CA ILE A 110 -3.67 -0.41 -16.30
C ILE A 110 -4.92 -0.59 -15.43
N THR A 111 -5.69 -1.63 -15.74
CA THR A 111 -6.85 -2.04 -14.93
C THR A 111 -6.63 -3.46 -14.39
N LEU A 112 -6.71 -3.59 -13.08
CA LEU A 112 -6.73 -4.87 -12.37
C LEU A 112 -8.11 -4.99 -11.72
N ARG A 113 -8.90 -5.97 -12.17
CA ARG A 113 -10.32 -6.06 -11.78
C ARG A 113 -10.71 -7.47 -11.39
N ASN A 114 -11.50 -7.61 -10.32
CA ASN A 114 -12.08 -8.88 -9.87
C ASN A 114 -11.04 -10.01 -9.76
N LEU A 115 -9.83 -9.70 -9.33
CA LEU A 115 -8.78 -10.69 -9.15
C LEU A 115 -8.93 -11.35 -7.77
N LYS A 116 -8.72 -12.64 -7.71
CA LYS A 116 -8.60 -13.39 -6.47
C LYS A 116 -7.14 -13.78 -6.27
N ILE A 117 -6.42 -13.02 -5.43
CA ILE A 117 -4.98 -13.18 -5.21
C ILE A 117 -4.74 -13.72 -3.81
N HIS A 118 -4.08 -14.87 -3.70
CA HIS A 118 -3.88 -15.46 -2.39
C HIS A 118 -2.67 -16.39 -2.33
N ASP A 119 -2.28 -16.72 -1.09
CA ASP A 119 -1.14 -17.57 -0.83
C ASP A 119 0.12 -17.11 -1.60
N VAL A 120 0.42 -15.81 -1.46
CA VAL A 120 1.63 -15.20 -1.99
C VAL A 120 2.65 -15.09 -0.85
N HIS A 121 3.60 -16.02 -0.81
CA HIS A 121 4.51 -16.20 0.31
C HIS A 121 5.88 -15.59 0.04
N GLY A 122 5.98 -14.27 -0.03
CA GLY A 122 7.22 -13.53 -0.22
C GLY A 122 7.93 -13.17 1.10
N ASN A 123 8.96 -12.37 0.99
CA ASN A 123 9.78 -11.93 2.11
C ASN A 123 9.15 -10.72 2.81
N VAL A 124 8.60 -10.91 4.00
CA VAL A 124 7.96 -9.84 4.75
C VAL A 124 8.93 -8.76 5.24
N TYR A 125 10.22 -9.04 5.28
CA TYR A 125 11.23 -8.11 5.81
C TYR A 125 11.54 -6.93 4.87
N ASP A 126 11.39 -7.13 3.56
CA ASP A 126 11.80 -6.15 2.58
C ASP A 126 10.64 -5.27 2.12
N LYS A 127 10.57 -4.07 2.69
CA LYS A 127 9.51 -3.10 2.45
C LYS A 127 9.53 -2.50 1.04
N HIS A 128 10.70 -2.37 0.43
CA HIS A 128 10.86 -1.72 -0.89
C HIS A 128 10.68 -2.66 -2.07
N MET A 129 10.78 -3.96 -1.86
CA MET A 129 10.73 -4.95 -2.93
C MET A 129 9.30 -5.30 -3.33
N ASN A 130 9.11 -5.76 -4.57
CA ASN A 130 7.86 -6.32 -5.03
C ASN A 130 7.52 -7.59 -4.26
N ASN A 131 6.59 -7.51 -3.36
CA ASN A 131 6.35 -8.51 -2.34
C ASN A 131 4.92 -8.40 -1.80
N GLY A 132 4.05 -9.31 -2.15
CA GLY A 132 2.66 -9.32 -1.71
C GLY A 132 1.64 -9.54 -2.82
N GLY A 133 0.42 -9.06 -2.64
CA GLY A 133 -0.69 -9.28 -3.57
C GLY A 133 -0.51 -8.53 -4.89
N ILE A 134 -0.67 -7.23 -4.86
CA ILE A 134 -0.48 -6.32 -6.01
C ILE A 134 0.57 -5.28 -5.63
N TYR A 135 1.61 -5.14 -6.45
CA TYR A 135 2.62 -4.12 -6.21
C TYR A 135 3.03 -3.43 -7.52
N MET A 136 2.93 -2.11 -7.53
CA MET A 136 3.34 -1.27 -8.66
C MET A 136 4.59 -0.49 -8.28
N THR A 137 5.60 -0.45 -9.16
CA THR A 137 6.86 0.24 -8.90
C THR A 137 7.41 0.95 -10.11
N ALA A 138 8.02 2.12 -9.88
CA ALA A 138 8.77 2.84 -10.90
C ALA A 138 10.28 2.69 -10.64
N LEU A 139 10.99 2.10 -11.59
CA LEU A 139 12.41 1.83 -11.52
C LEU A 139 13.21 2.83 -12.35
N GLN A 140 14.47 3.04 -12.00
CA GLN A 140 15.33 3.96 -12.73
C GLN A 140 15.57 3.46 -14.16
N PRO A 141 15.21 4.26 -15.19
CA PRO A 141 15.53 3.93 -16.58
C PRO A 141 17.03 4.08 -16.84
N ALA A 142 17.53 3.38 -17.83
CA ALA A 142 18.93 3.48 -18.24
C ALA A 142 19.26 4.88 -18.77
N GLU A 143 18.33 5.49 -19.53
CA GLU A 143 18.51 6.81 -20.15
C GLU A 143 17.24 7.66 -19.99
N GLU A 144 17.01 8.21 -18.78
CA GLU A 144 15.82 9.01 -18.45
C GLU A 144 15.60 10.20 -19.39
N ALA A 145 16.69 10.82 -19.85
CA ALA A 145 16.61 11.95 -20.77
C ALA A 145 15.98 11.60 -22.13
N MET A 146 16.05 10.34 -22.54
CA MET A 146 15.47 9.83 -23.77
C MET A 146 14.09 9.21 -23.56
N THR A 147 13.93 8.42 -22.49
CA THR A 147 12.72 7.66 -22.23
C THR A 147 11.65 8.45 -21.46
N GLY A 148 12.07 9.50 -20.77
CA GLY A 148 11.26 10.21 -19.79
C GLY A 148 11.23 9.53 -18.41
N VAL A 149 10.60 10.19 -17.46
CA VAL A 149 10.48 9.71 -16.09
C VAL A 149 9.54 8.52 -16.02
N ALA A 150 10.02 7.40 -15.48
CA ALA A 150 9.18 6.21 -15.24
C ALA A 150 8.15 6.51 -14.14
N ARG A 151 6.88 6.43 -14.48
CA ARG A 151 5.73 6.73 -13.60
C ARG A 151 4.42 6.20 -14.18
N PHE A 152 3.33 6.30 -13.42
CA PHE A 152 2.02 5.77 -13.82
C PHE A 152 0.96 6.87 -13.94
N SER A 153 -0.01 6.65 -14.85
CA SER A 153 -1.27 7.37 -14.91
C SER A 153 -2.43 6.46 -15.31
N ASP A 154 -3.64 6.84 -14.94
CA ASP A 154 -4.86 6.08 -15.27
C ASP A 154 -4.79 4.61 -14.80
N ILE A 155 -4.55 4.43 -13.51
CA ILE A 155 -4.51 3.12 -12.85
C ILE A 155 -5.84 2.89 -12.13
N LEU A 156 -6.42 1.72 -12.35
CA LEU A 156 -7.61 1.25 -11.67
C LEU A 156 -7.38 -0.13 -11.07
N VAL A 157 -7.56 -0.26 -9.75
CA VAL A 157 -7.63 -1.54 -9.04
C VAL A 157 -8.99 -1.64 -8.37
N GLU A 158 -9.84 -2.54 -8.84
CA GLU A 158 -11.22 -2.63 -8.34
C GLU A 158 -11.73 -4.07 -8.19
N GLY A 159 -12.54 -4.29 -7.16
CA GLY A 159 -13.24 -5.57 -6.95
C GLY A 159 -12.31 -6.74 -6.66
N CYS A 160 -11.07 -6.52 -6.27
CA CYS A 160 -10.11 -7.58 -6.01
C CYS A 160 -10.27 -8.14 -4.59
N TYR A 161 -10.11 -9.45 -4.43
CA TYR A 161 -9.99 -10.14 -3.16
C TYR A 161 -8.56 -10.63 -2.96
N VAL A 162 -7.83 -10.01 -2.04
CA VAL A 162 -6.42 -10.30 -1.74
C VAL A 162 -6.32 -10.84 -0.32
N TYR A 163 -5.83 -12.07 -0.14
CA TYR A 163 -5.74 -12.66 1.20
C TYR A 163 -4.57 -13.62 1.37
N ARG A 164 -4.06 -13.70 2.60
CA ARG A 164 -2.87 -14.49 2.94
C ARG A 164 -1.70 -14.19 1.99
N VAL A 165 -1.34 -12.93 1.94
CA VAL A 165 -0.18 -12.46 1.17
C VAL A 165 0.88 -11.90 2.12
N SER A 166 2.13 -11.93 1.70
CA SER A 166 3.23 -11.38 2.48
C SER A 166 3.13 -9.85 2.57
N ARG A 167 4.12 -9.10 2.65
CA ARG A 167 4.23 -7.70 3.01
C ARG A 167 3.04 -6.80 2.61
N TRP A 168 2.72 -6.67 1.33
CA TRP A 168 1.76 -5.71 0.80
C TRP A 168 0.46 -6.39 0.32
N GLY A 169 -0.68 -5.87 0.73
CA GLY A 169 -1.96 -6.25 0.12
C GLY A 169 -2.07 -5.68 -1.30
N ILE A 170 -2.29 -4.36 -1.40
CA ILE A 170 -2.33 -3.60 -2.66
C ILE A 170 -1.46 -2.36 -2.48
N ALA A 171 -0.45 -2.17 -3.31
CA ALA A 171 0.43 -1.00 -3.22
C ALA A 171 0.74 -0.38 -4.59
N VAL A 172 0.52 0.92 -4.71
CA VAL A 172 1.28 1.77 -5.61
C VAL A 172 2.49 2.23 -4.81
N GLY A 173 3.59 1.51 -4.97
CA GLY A 173 4.70 1.49 -4.03
C GLY A 173 5.85 2.44 -4.40
N TYR A 174 7.04 2.02 -4.06
CA TYR A 174 8.23 2.87 -4.16
C TYR A 174 8.61 3.23 -5.59
N SER A 175 9.23 4.41 -5.71
CA SER A 175 9.75 4.96 -6.97
C SER A 175 11.22 5.33 -6.82
N TYR A 176 12.02 5.08 -7.85
CA TYR A 176 13.41 5.56 -7.92
C TYR A 176 13.53 7.09 -7.80
N ALA A 177 12.44 7.80 -8.13
CA ALA A 177 12.36 9.26 -8.01
C ALA A 177 12.01 9.75 -6.59
N HIS A 178 12.07 8.89 -5.59
CA HIS A 178 11.75 9.14 -4.19
C HIS A 178 12.27 10.48 -3.66
N GLU A 179 13.55 10.81 -3.89
CA GLU A 179 14.17 12.05 -3.42
C GLU A 179 13.50 13.33 -3.99
N LYS A 180 12.75 13.21 -5.09
CA LYS A 180 12.01 14.35 -5.66
C LYS A 180 10.82 14.76 -4.79
N PHE A 181 10.45 13.93 -3.81
CA PHE A 181 9.33 14.18 -2.90
C PHE A 181 9.79 14.47 -1.46
N ALA A 182 11.04 14.90 -1.29
CA ALA A 182 11.52 15.42 -0.02
C ALA A 182 10.89 16.79 0.30
N GLY A 183 10.64 17.04 1.59
CA GLY A 183 10.04 18.26 2.11
C GLY A 183 8.53 18.17 2.29
N ALA A 184 7.98 19.06 3.12
CA ALA A 184 6.57 19.04 3.51
C ALA A 184 5.65 19.63 2.44
N GLU A 185 5.99 20.80 1.91
CA GLU A 185 5.19 21.45 0.87
C GLU A 185 5.47 20.83 -0.50
N LEU A 186 4.53 20.03 -0.97
CA LEU A 186 4.66 19.32 -2.24
C LEU A 186 4.06 20.13 -3.40
N ASP A 187 4.92 20.64 -4.30
CA ASP A 187 4.49 21.38 -5.49
C ASP A 187 3.80 20.44 -6.49
N LYS A 188 2.60 20.83 -6.94
CA LYS A 188 1.85 20.11 -7.96
C LYS A 188 2.66 19.86 -9.25
N LYS A 189 3.52 20.80 -9.67
CA LYS A 189 4.37 20.61 -10.85
C LYS A 189 5.35 19.45 -10.70
N ARG A 190 5.79 19.18 -9.46
CA ARG A 190 6.66 18.05 -9.14
C ARG A 190 5.95 16.72 -9.41
N PHE A 191 4.67 16.61 -9.01
CA PHE A 191 3.87 15.41 -9.32
C PHE A 191 3.62 15.23 -10.81
N LEU A 192 3.29 16.29 -11.53
CA LEU A 192 3.09 16.22 -12.98
C LEU A 192 4.35 15.76 -13.74
N LYS A 193 5.51 15.89 -13.13
CA LYS A 193 6.79 15.47 -13.73
C LYS A 193 7.25 14.10 -13.24
N TYR A 194 7.17 13.84 -11.94
CA TYR A 194 7.78 12.68 -11.28
C TYR A 194 6.78 11.74 -10.62
N GLY A 195 5.59 12.20 -10.31
CA GLY A 195 4.58 11.49 -9.55
C GLY A 195 3.60 10.70 -10.40
N HIS A 196 2.75 9.96 -9.72
CA HIS A 196 1.65 9.22 -10.31
C HIS A 196 0.40 10.09 -10.39
N GLU A 197 -0.46 9.85 -11.38
CA GLU A 197 -1.70 10.59 -11.61
C GLU A 197 -2.89 9.66 -11.87
N ASN A 198 -4.10 10.08 -11.53
CA ASN A 198 -5.33 9.32 -11.76
C ASN A 198 -5.25 7.88 -11.22
N ILE A 199 -4.83 7.74 -9.97
CA ILE A 199 -4.79 6.45 -9.27
C ILE A 199 -6.11 6.24 -8.55
N VAL A 200 -6.82 5.17 -8.87
CA VAL A 200 -8.09 4.77 -8.26
C VAL A 200 -7.98 3.36 -7.72
N ILE A 201 -8.23 3.18 -6.42
CA ILE A 201 -8.29 1.88 -5.75
C ILE A 201 -9.64 1.79 -5.04
N ARG A 202 -10.52 0.90 -5.49
CA ARG A 202 -11.88 0.84 -4.95
C ARG A 202 -12.48 -0.56 -4.91
N ASP A 203 -13.44 -0.74 -4.01
CA ASP A 203 -14.23 -1.98 -3.90
C ASP A 203 -13.37 -3.23 -3.69
N ASN A 204 -12.18 -3.10 -3.08
CA ASN A 204 -11.29 -4.22 -2.82
C ASN A 204 -11.44 -4.74 -1.38
N TYR A 205 -11.17 -6.02 -1.20
CA TYR A 205 -11.06 -6.63 0.13
C TYR A 205 -9.67 -7.24 0.31
N VAL A 206 -8.92 -6.71 1.28
CA VAL A 206 -7.60 -7.22 1.66
C VAL A 206 -7.69 -7.87 3.04
N LYS A 207 -7.32 -9.14 3.13
CA LYS A 207 -7.35 -9.89 4.38
C LYS A 207 -6.04 -10.60 4.65
N MET A 208 -5.54 -10.50 5.90
CA MET A 208 -4.31 -11.17 6.32
C MET A 208 -3.11 -10.86 5.41
N ALA A 209 -2.88 -9.57 5.10
CA ALA A 209 -1.59 -9.15 4.58
C ALA A 209 -0.55 -9.17 5.71
N GLY A 210 0.63 -9.69 5.44
CA GLY A 210 1.70 -9.80 6.44
C GLY A 210 2.18 -8.45 6.97
N GLY A 211 2.17 -7.44 6.13
CA GLY A 211 2.42 -6.03 6.45
C GLY A 211 1.22 -5.14 6.14
N ASP A 212 1.40 -4.20 5.25
CA ASP A 212 0.45 -3.14 4.94
C ASP A 212 -0.76 -3.64 4.12
N GLY A 213 -1.93 -3.04 4.33
CA GLY A 213 -3.14 -3.38 3.60
C GLY A 213 -3.21 -2.73 2.23
N ILE A 214 -3.54 -1.44 2.17
CA ILE A 214 -3.65 -0.67 0.91
C ILE A 214 -2.84 0.62 1.03
N THR A 215 -1.91 0.82 0.09
CA THR A 215 -1.00 1.96 0.12
C THR A 215 -0.88 2.63 -1.25
N VAL A 216 -0.85 3.97 -1.25
CA VAL A 216 -0.53 4.75 -2.44
C VAL A 216 0.58 5.73 -2.12
N MET A 217 1.65 5.72 -2.93
CA MET A 217 2.80 6.60 -2.76
C MET A 217 3.00 7.51 -3.95
N TYR A 218 3.54 8.70 -3.72
CA TYR A 218 3.96 9.69 -4.73
C TYR A 218 2.88 10.07 -5.75
N ALA A 219 1.62 10.07 -5.37
CA ALA A 219 0.51 10.35 -6.27
C ALA A 219 -0.11 11.74 -6.02
N LEU A 220 -0.52 12.38 -7.11
CA LEU A 220 -1.34 13.58 -7.08
C LEU A 220 -2.81 13.18 -7.09
N ARG A 221 -3.52 13.55 -6.02
CA ARG A 221 -4.97 13.30 -5.85
C ARG A 221 -5.35 11.83 -6.08
N PRO A 222 -4.66 10.86 -5.43
CA PRO A 222 -5.11 9.49 -5.49
C PRO A 222 -6.48 9.37 -4.82
N PHE A 223 -7.29 8.44 -5.31
CA PHE A 223 -8.65 8.22 -4.85
C PHE A 223 -8.83 6.78 -4.39
N VAL A 224 -9.07 6.58 -3.09
CA VAL A 224 -9.17 5.28 -2.44
C VAL A 224 -10.51 5.20 -1.71
N GLU A 225 -11.44 4.39 -2.22
CA GLU A 225 -12.80 4.33 -1.67
C GLU A 225 -13.40 2.93 -1.63
N HIS A 226 -14.35 2.71 -0.71
CA HIS A 226 -15.10 1.46 -0.59
C HIS A 226 -14.23 0.21 -0.47
N ASN A 227 -13.03 0.34 0.09
CA ASN A 227 -12.19 -0.81 0.35
C ASN A 227 -12.37 -1.32 1.79
N MET A 228 -12.10 -2.59 1.98
CA MET A 228 -12.03 -3.20 3.31
C MET A 228 -10.68 -3.84 3.54
N THR A 229 -10.10 -3.64 4.74
CA THR A 229 -8.94 -4.38 5.21
C THR A 229 -9.25 -5.07 6.53
N ASP A 230 -8.80 -6.32 6.68
CA ASP A 230 -9.07 -7.15 7.85
C ASP A 230 -7.79 -7.94 8.23
N SER A 231 -7.41 -7.86 9.48
CA SER A 231 -6.30 -8.61 10.06
C SER A 231 -4.97 -8.41 9.31
N VAL A 232 -4.68 -7.19 8.87
CA VAL A 232 -3.41 -6.85 8.23
C VAL A 232 -2.29 -6.63 9.26
N ALA A 233 -1.04 -6.49 8.82
CA ALA A 233 0.17 -6.50 9.65
C ALA A 233 0.33 -7.80 10.47
N CYS A 234 -0.23 -8.91 9.98
CA CYS A 234 -0.30 -10.15 10.74
C CYS A 234 1.05 -10.86 10.89
N GLU A 235 2.06 -10.54 10.08
CA GLU A 235 3.38 -11.18 10.11
C GLU A 235 4.52 -10.27 10.59
N ILE A 236 4.28 -9.00 10.84
CA ILE A 236 5.31 -8.05 11.30
C ILE A 236 5.17 -7.65 12.77
N ASN A 237 4.32 -8.31 13.53
CA ASN A 237 4.21 -8.06 14.97
C ASN A 237 5.44 -8.60 15.73
N ASP A 238 5.68 -8.08 16.93
CA ASP A 238 6.87 -8.38 17.72
C ASP A 238 7.03 -9.86 18.14
N ARG A 239 5.98 -10.67 17.99
CA ARG A 239 6.02 -12.10 18.36
C ARG A 239 6.66 -12.96 17.27
N ILE A 240 6.52 -12.56 16.01
CA ILE A 240 6.95 -13.36 14.86
C ILE A 240 8.01 -12.68 14.00
N TYR A 241 8.09 -11.33 14.03
CA TYR A 241 9.11 -10.59 13.29
C TYR A 241 10.46 -10.65 14.01
N CYS A 242 11.37 -11.45 13.48
CA CYS A 242 12.65 -11.76 14.09
C CYS A 242 13.88 -11.15 13.39
N ASN A 243 13.72 -10.11 12.58
CA ASN A 243 14.84 -9.43 11.94
C ASN A 243 15.26 -8.17 12.72
N PRO A 244 16.19 -8.27 13.70
CA PRO A 244 16.53 -7.15 14.57
C PRO A 244 17.27 -6.02 13.86
N GLY A 245 17.87 -6.28 12.70
CA GLY A 245 18.64 -5.30 11.91
C GLY A 245 17.77 -4.41 11.03
N ASN A 246 16.53 -4.77 10.76
CA ASN A 246 15.65 -4.02 9.86
C ASN A 246 14.44 -3.43 10.60
N ARG A 247 14.65 -2.26 11.22
CA ARG A 247 13.57 -1.56 11.92
C ARG A 247 12.48 -1.04 10.97
N GLY A 248 12.85 -0.59 9.77
CA GLY A 248 11.90 -0.11 8.77
C GLY A 248 10.90 -1.16 8.31
N GLY A 249 11.25 -2.44 8.39
CA GLY A 249 10.33 -3.54 8.13
C GLY A 249 9.22 -3.72 9.17
N LYS A 250 9.37 -3.16 10.37
CA LYS A 250 8.40 -3.30 11.47
C LYS A 250 7.25 -2.30 11.46
N VAL A 251 7.18 -1.43 10.48
CA VAL A 251 6.13 -0.40 10.37
C VAL A 251 5.10 -0.79 9.33
N ALA A 252 3.84 -0.77 9.70
CA ALA A 252 2.71 -0.95 8.81
C ALA A 252 1.42 -0.37 9.38
N ALA A 253 0.59 0.17 8.51
CA ALA A 253 -0.78 0.57 8.77
C ALA A 253 -1.74 -0.09 7.77
N ALA A 254 -3.04 0.04 7.99
CA ALA A 254 -3.98 -0.68 7.13
C ALA A 254 -4.22 0.03 5.80
N ILE A 255 -4.63 1.30 5.79
CA ILE A 255 -4.92 2.06 4.56
C ILE A 255 -4.27 3.44 4.66
N TRP A 256 -3.31 3.73 3.78
CA TRP A 256 -2.52 4.95 3.92
C TRP A 256 -1.84 5.45 2.63
N PRO A 257 -1.64 6.77 2.48
CA PRO A 257 -0.76 7.37 1.49
C PRO A 257 0.64 7.63 2.04
N TRP A 258 1.62 7.75 1.16
CA TRP A 258 2.93 8.29 1.50
C TRP A 258 3.41 9.29 0.44
N LYS A 259 3.82 10.47 0.90
CA LYS A 259 4.30 11.54 0.01
C LYS A 259 3.34 11.81 -1.15
N CYS A 260 2.04 11.78 -0.86
CA CYS A 260 0.97 12.15 -1.78
C CYS A 260 0.55 13.60 -1.58
N LYS A 261 -0.08 14.20 -2.60
CA LYS A 261 -0.73 15.51 -2.50
C LYS A 261 -2.22 15.40 -2.78
N ASP A 262 -3.02 16.07 -1.92
CA ASP A 262 -4.48 16.13 -2.03
C ASP A 262 -5.13 14.74 -2.16
N ALA A 263 -4.64 13.75 -1.40
CA ALA A 263 -5.15 12.39 -1.42
C ALA A 263 -6.53 12.30 -0.76
N LEU A 264 -7.46 11.53 -1.34
CA LEU A 264 -8.79 11.33 -0.78
C LEU A 264 -9.06 9.85 -0.49
N PHE A 265 -9.31 9.54 0.79
CA PHE A 265 -9.66 8.23 1.31
C PHE A 265 -11.05 8.30 1.92
N ARG A 266 -12.03 7.60 1.35
CA ARG A 266 -13.40 7.66 1.86
C ARG A 266 -14.14 6.34 1.77
N TYR A 267 -15.12 6.17 2.65
CA TYR A 267 -15.99 4.99 2.71
C TYR A 267 -15.20 3.67 2.80
N ASN A 268 -13.99 3.70 3.39
CA ASN A 268 -13.21 2.50 3.62
C ASN A 268 -13.53 1.91 5.00
N GLU A 269 -13.41 0.61 5.14
CA GLU A 269 -13.54 -0.11 6.40
C GLU A 269 -12.21 -0.77 6.78
N VAL A 270 -11.78 -0.60 8.03
CA VAL A 270 -10.56 -1.21 8.56
C VAL A 270 -10.84 -1.94 9.87
N ALA A 271 -10.45 -3.19 9.92
CA ALA A 271 -10.63 -4.02 11.11
C ALA A 271 -9.36 -4.78 11.48
N ASP A 272 -9.13 -4.91 12.79
CA ASP A 272 -8.18 -5.88 13.37
C ASP A 272 -6.72 -5.74 12.86
N THR A 273 -6.26 -4.53 12.53
CA THR A 273 -4.85 -4.28 12.20
C THR A 273 -3.97 -4.63 13.41
N ARG A 274 -2.97 -5.47 13.19
CA ARG A 274 -2.13 -5.98 14.29
C ARG A 274 -1.07 -4.97 14.70
N LEU A 275 -0.78 -4.94 16.01
CA LEU A 275 0.23 -4.07 16.58
C LEU A 275 1.62 -4.46 16.08
N ASN A 276 2.27 -3.48 15.57
CA ASN A 276 3.69 -3.44 15.27
C ASN A 276 4.24 -2.14 15.86
N GLN A 277 5.24 -1.50 15.27
CA GLN A 277 5.60 -0.16 15.71
C GLN A 277 4.42 0.82 15.51
N ASP A 278 3.66 0.67 14.42
CA ASP A 278 2.49 1.48 14.06
C ASP A 278 1.18 0.74 14.37
N GLY A 279 0.56 0.07 13.40
CA GLY A 279 -0.60 -0.80 13.61
C GLY A 279 -1.96 -0.10 13.66
N MET A 280 -2.06 1.15 13.20
CA MET A 280 -3.32 1.88 13.14
C MET A 280 -4.13 1.58 11.87
N ALA A 281 -5.41 1.98 11.92
CA ALA A 281 -6.29 1.84 10.76
C ALA A 281 -5.86 2.73 9.61
N TYR A 282 -5.64 4.01 9.89
CA TYR A 282 -5.32 5.04 8.89
C TYR A 282 -4.03 5.77 9.29
N ASP A 283 -3.24 6.15 8.28
CA ASP A 283 -2.02 6.91 8.51
C ASP A 283 -1.82 7.94 7.38
N ALA A 284 -1.78 9.22 7.71
CA ALA A 284 -1.40 10.28 6.78
C ALA A 284 0.11 10.51 6.91
N ASP A 285 0.90 9.70 6.18
CA ASP A 285 2.36 9.72 6.30
C ASP A 285 3.01 10.64 5.26
N SER A 286 3.74 11.64 5.76
CA SER A 286 4.61 12.52 4.97
C SER A 286 3.94 13.09 3.71
N GLY A 287 2.65 13.43 3.78
CA GLY A 287 1.84 13.94 2.68
C GLY A 287 1.31 15.35 2.93
N ASP A 288 0.82 15.99 1.89
CA ASP A 288 0.27 17.34 1.91
C ASP A 288 -1.21 17.33 1.48
N GLY A 289 -2.12 17.59 2.43
CA GLY A 289 -3.55 17.69 2.17
C GLY A 289 -4.29 16.37 2.02
N THR A 290 -3.88 15.32 2.71
CA THR A 290 -4.63 14.05 2.76
C THR A 290 -5.93 14.24 3.53
N VAL A 291 -7.03 13.77 2.96
CA VAL A 291 -8.36 13.75 3.58
C VAL A 291 -8.84 12.33 3.78
N TYR A 292 -9.17 11.99 5.02
CA TYR A 292 -9.94 10.80 5.37
C TYR A 292 -11.36 11.22 5.74
N GLU A 293 -12.37 10.74 5.01
CA GLU A 293 -13.76 11.07 5.31
C GLU A 293 -14.72 9.90 5.14
N TYR A 294 -15.71 9.81 6.01
CA TYR A 294 -16.75 8.76 5.99
C TYR A 294 -16.18 7.34 6.05
N ASN A 295 -15.02 7.15 6.68
CA ASN A 295 -14.45 5.84 6.89
C ASN A 295 -14.90 5.25 8.22
N TYR A 296 -14.78 3.93 8.33
CA TYR A 296 -15.06 3.18 9.55
C TYR A 296 -13.83 2.37 9.98
N SER A 297 -13.50 2.39 11.28
CA SER A 297 -12.45 1.57 11.83
C SER A 297 -12.91 0.84 13.09
N ARG A 298 -12.38 -0.37 13.33
CA ARG A 298 -12.68 -1.11 14.55
C ARG A 298 -11.53 -2.02 14.98
N GLN A 299 -11.31 -2.05 16.30
CA GLN A 299 -10.42 -2.99 17.00
C GLN A 299 -8.99 -3.05 16.46
N ASN A 300 -8.49 -1.95 15.91
CA ASN A 300 -7.11 -1.86 15.46
C ASN A 300 -6.18 -1.70 16.66
N GLU A 301 -5.17 -2.56 16.77
CA GLU A 301 -4.31 -2.63 17.95
C GLU A 301 -3.42 -1.39 18.10
N GLY A 302 -3.02 -0.72 17.02
CA GLY A 302 -2.27 0.53 17.01
C GLY A 302 -3.12 1.78 17.17
N GLY A 303 -4.44 1.68 17.01
CA GLY A 303 -5.38 2.80 17.12
C GLY A 303 -6.08 3.18 15.82
N CYS A 304 -6.74 4.34 15.82
CA CYS A 304 -7.56 4.77 14.69
C CYS A 304 -6.73 5.48 13.62
N VAL A 305 -6.17 6.65 13.91
CA VAL A 305 -5.48 7.47 12.90
C VAL A 305 -4.13 7.98 13.37
N MET A 306 -3.15 8.00 12.46
CA MET A 306 -1.84 8.60 12.64
C MET A 306 -1.65 9.75 11.66
N PHE A 307 -0.90 10.77 12.09
CA PHE A 307 -0.32 11.80 11.24
C PHE A 307 1.19 11.71 11.47
N CYS A 308 1.91 11.23 10.45
CA CYS A 308 3.27 10.75 10.65
C CYS A 308 4.29 11.64 9.96
N MET A 309 5.29 12.04 10.75
CA MET A 309 6.47 12.80 10.36
C MET A 309 6.23 14.30 10.12
N GLN A 310 7.31 15.06 10.17
CA GLN A 310 7.35 16.52 9.96
C GLN A 310 6.83 16.96 8.58
N GLU A 311 6.80 16.03 7.62
CA GLU A 311 6.31 16.27 6.26
C GLU A 311 4.80 16.00 6.11
N ALA A 312 4.10 15.57 7.15
CA ALA A 312 2.66 15.34 7.14
C ALA A 312 1.92 16.65 7.47
N ILE A 313 1.49 17.40 6.46
CA ILE A 313 0.90 18.73 6.61
C ILE A 313 -0.49 18.84 5.98
N HIS A 314 -1.31 19.76 6.51
CA HIS A 314 -2.65 20.10 6.03
C HIS A 314 -3.60 18.88 5.92
N ASN A 315 -3.36 17.84 6.72
CA ASN A 315 -4.14 16.61 6.67
C ASN A 315 -5.41 16.74 7.51
N THR A 316 -6.49 16.12 7.04
CA THR A 316 -7.81 16.19 7.69
C THR A 316 -8.41 14.80 7.88
N PHE A 317 -8.90 14.52 9.07
CA PHE A 317 -9.69 13.35 9.41
C PHE A 317 -11.08 13.80 9.84
N ARG A 318 -12.12 13.60 9.01
CA ARG A 318 -13.47 14.14 9.24
C ARG A 318 -14.60 13.17 8.92
N ASN A 319 -15.71 13.29 9.66
CA ASN A 319 -16.91 12.48 9.45
C ASN A 319 -16.64 10.96 9.48
N ASN A 320 -15.63 10.51 10.22
CA ASN A 320 -15.31 9.10 10.35
C ASN A 320 -15.93 8.52 11.64
N VAL A 321 -16.06 7.21 11.67
CA VAL A 321 -16.48 6.48 12.86
C VAL A 321 -15.38 5.49 13.24
N SER A 322 -14.89 5.58 14.49
CA SER A 322 -13.98 4.61 15.09
C SER A 322 -14.73 3.85 16.19
N TYR A 323 -14.68 2.54 16.14
CA TYR A 323 -15.35 1.69 17.12
C TYR A 323 -14.35 0.79 17.82
N ASP A 324 -14.04 1.11 19.07
CA ASP A 324 -13.24 0.26 19.95
C ASP A 324 -11.82 0.00 19.43
N ASP A 325 -11.19 0.97 18.79
CA ASP A 325 -9.78 0.92 18.45
C ASP A 325 -8.92 0.95 19.71
N LEU A 326 -7.87 0.10 19.76
CA LEU A 326 -7.25 -0.30 21.03
C LEU A 326 -6.06 0.56 21.43
N GLY A 327 -5.30 1.07 20.49
CA GLY A 327 -4.05 1.81 20.75
C GLY A 327 -4.25 3.27 21.14
N GLY A 328 -5.40 3.85 20.83
CA GLY A 328 -5.74 5.25 21.00
C GLY A 328 -6.54 5.78 19.82
N ILE A 329 -7.04 7.01 19.90
CA ILE A 329 -7.77 7.62 18.80
C ILE A 329 -6.78 8.20 17.79
N ILE A 330 -5.86 9.05 18.25
CA ILE A 330 -4.90 9.74 17.41
C ILE A 330 -3.45 9.46 17.81
N SER A 331 -2.59 9.36 16.82
CA SER A 331 -1.13 9.28 16.97
C SER A 331 -0.47 10.43 16.19
N PRO A 332 -0.35 11.63 16.79
CA PRO A 332 0.34 12.75 16.15
C PRO A 332 1.85 12.57 16.34
N SER A 333 2.56 12.19 15.27
CA SER A 333 3.98 11.85 15.33
C SER A 333 4.82 12.87 14.56
N GLU A 334 5.30 13.89 15.25
CA GLU A 334 6.14 14.99 14.74
C GLU A 334 5.47 15.86 13.65
N ASN A 335 4.24 15.59 13.25
CA ASN A 335 3.51 16.39 12.28
C ASN A 335 3.25 17.82 12.80
N PRO A 336 3.42 18.87 11.97
CA PRO A 336 3.23 20.25 12.40
C PRO A 336 1.77 20.66 12.56
N ASP A 337 0.87 20.02 11.82
CA ASP A 337 -0.57 20.28 11.87
C ASP A 337 -1.39 19.05 11.49
N ALA A 338 -2.64 19.02 11.91
CA ALA A 338 -3.70 18.13 11.45
C ALA A 338 -5.06 18.66 11.94
N LEU A 339 -6.14 18.33 11.25
CA LEU A 339 -7.49 18.65 11.67
C LEU A 339 -8.31 17.38 11.88
N LEU A 340 -8.87 17.22 13.10
CA LEU A 340 -9.87 16.21 13.43
C LEU A 340 -11.21 16.91 13.62
N THR A 341 -12.20 16.65 12.77
CA THR A 341 -13.49 17.32 12.90
C THR A 341 -14.67 16.40 12.57
N ASP A 342 -15.77 16.58 13.30
CA ASP A 342 -17.05 15.92 13.07
C ASP A 342 -16.98 14.37 13.08
N ASN A 343 -16.06 13.77 13.84
CA ASN A 343 -15.92 12.33 13.96
C ASN A 343 -16.68 11.77 15.16
N ILE A 344 -16.96 10.48 15.14
CA ILE A 344 -17.54 9.75 16.28
C ILE A 344 -16.58 8.66 16.70
N PHE A 345 -16.12 8.70 17.96
CA PHE A 345 -15.19 7.73 18.54
C PHE A 345 -15.86 6.97 19.68
N TYR A 346 -16.11 5.67 19.49
CA TYR A 346 -16.54 4.77 20.55
C TYR A 346 -15.31 4.17 21.21
N VAL A 347 -15.08 4.47 22.47
CA VAL A 347 -13.81 4.18 23.17
C VAL A 347 -14.06 3.39 24.44
N ARG A 348 -13.38 2.27 24.61
CA ARG A 348 -13.44 1.52 25.88
C ARG A 348 -12.66 2.24 26.98
N LYS A 349 -13.06 1.98 28.22
CA LYS A 349 -12.39 2.57 29.39
C LYS A 349 -10.88 2.26 29.39
N GLY A 350 -10.07 3.32 29.53
CA GLY A 350 -8.60 3.23 29.64
C GLY A 350 -7.81 3.35 28.34
N VAL A 351 -8.50 3.40 27.20
CA VAL A 351 -7.86 3.75 25.92
C VAL A 351 -7.67 5.27 25.89
N PRO A 352 -6.44 5.77 25.65
CA PRO A 352 -6.17 7.19 25.63
C PRO A 352 -6.67 7.85 24.33
N PHE A 353 -6.97 9.15 24.39
CA PHE A 353 -7.26 9.92 23.17
C PHE A 353 -6.02 10.00 22.27
N VAL A 354 -4.89 10.43 22.83
CA VAL A 354 -3.60 10.43 22.16
C VAL A 354 -2.83 9.17 22.55
N ARG A 355 -2.35 8.42 21.56
CA ARG A 355 -1.57 7.20 21.77
C ARG A 355 -0.28 7.52 22.57
N LYS A 356 0.01 6.72 23.56
CA LYS A 356 1.21 6.86 24.37
C LYS A 356 2.48 6.73 23.53
N ASN A 357 3.44 7.60 23.78
CA ASN A 357 4.74 7.68 23.08
C ASN A 357 4.63 8.04 21.57
N MET A 358 3.48 8.57 21.14
CA MET A 358 3.27 9.12 19.81
C MET A 358 2.48 10.43 19.90
N ASP A 359 2.99 11.37 20.71
CA ASP A 359 2.37 12.64 21.10
C ASP A 359 3.25 13.85 20.73
N GLY A 360 4.25 13.63 19.87
CA GLY A 360 5.21 14.67 19.48
C GLY A 360 4.73 15.62 18.38
N GLY A 361 3.54 15.43 17.80
CA GLY A 361 2.98 16.26 16.74
C GLY A 361 1.85 17.18 17.21
N ASN A 362 1.31 17.99 16.30
CA ASN A 362 0.25 18.97 16.55
C ASN A 362 -1.03 18.62 15.78
N PHE A 363 -2.18 18.94 16.39
CA PHE A 363 -3.47 18.82 15.75
C PHE A 363 -4.49 19.79 16.36
N THR A 364 -5.53 20.09 15.59
CA THR A 364 -6.73 20.81 16.03
C THR A 364 -7.91 19.86 16.07
N GLU A 365 -8.74 19.98 17.09
CA GLU A 365 -9.92 19.14 17.29
C GLU A 365 -11.17 20.02 17.31
N GLU A 366 -12.18 19.65 16.51
CA GLU A 366 -13.45 20.39 16.42
C GLU A 366 -14.63 19.41 16.30
N ASN A 367 -15.71 19.65 17.05
CA ASN A 367 -17.00 18.94 16.94
C ASN A 367 -16.94 17.40 17.02
N ASN A 368 -15.88 16.79 17.53
CA ASN A 368 -15.82 15.34 17.65
C ASN A 368 -16.67 14.86 18.84
N GLN A 369 -17.27 13.68 18.69
CA GLN A 369 -18.00 13.01 19.75
C GLN A 369 -17.19 11.82 20.28
N ILE A 370 -16.94 11.77 21.58
CA ILE A 370 -16.28 10.65 22.25
C ILE A 370 -17.32 9.96 23.12
N ILE A 371 -17.63 8.72 22.82
CA ILE A 371 -18.64 7.90 23.48
C ILE A 371 -17.93 6.75 24.18
N GLN A 372 -18.07 6.68 25.50
CA GLN A 372 -17.48 5.59 26.28
C GLN A 372 -18.33 4.33 26.15
N LEU A 373 -17.68 3.20 25.78
CA LEU A 373 -18.25 1.86 25.73
C LEU A 373 -18.34 1.24 27.14
#